data_781722b2e09948d50ea5be32b7e1b91f
#
_entry.id   781722b2e09948d50ea5be32b7e1b91f
#
_cell.length_a   1.000
_cell.length_b   1.000
_cell.length_c   1.000
_cell.angle_alpha   90.00
_cell.angle_beta   90.00
_cell.angle_gamma   90.00
#
_symmetry.space_group_name_H-M   'P 1'
#
loop_
_entity.id
_entity.type
_entity.pdbx_description
1 polymer ?
#
loop_
_entity_poly.entity_id
_entity_poly.type
_entity_poly.pdbx_seq_one_letter_code
_entity_poly.pdbx_strand_id
1 'polypeptide(L)'
;MPSAWIDVSVPLKTGMVHWPGDPAVEVTRPQNLDRGDSCTVSFLQMGVHSGTHMDAPAHFVRGGRTIDQLPLDAVIGPARVIDIQSTGSVEPKKLARHRIRRGERILFRTRNSRRCWREDDFMTDFVYISPVAAEWLAERQVRTVGVDYLSVGAFKKSGRATHLALLGAGIWIIEGLNLSKVRPGPVDLICLPLRLLGAEGAPARVVVRLRRAR
;
A
#
# COMPACT_ATOMS: atom_id res chain seq x y z
N MET A 1 -6.48 11.69 26.06
CA MET A 1 -6.69 10.31 25.65
C MET A 1 -5.86 10.03 24.41
N PRO A 2 -5.29 8.83 24.23
CA PRO A 2 -4.65 8.49 22.98
C PRO A 2 -5.69 8.55 21.84
N SER A 3 -5.27 8.98 20.64
CA SER A 3 -6.16 9.01 19.48
C SER A 3 -6.57 7.57 19.11
N ALA A 4 -7.81 7.40 18.60
CA ALA A 4 -8.28 6.10 18.12
C ALA A 4 -7.46 5.62 16.89
N TRP A 5 -7.38 4.33 16.70
CA TRP A 5 -6.87 3.73 15.47
C TRP A 5 -7.81 4.05 14.30
N ILE A 6 -7.22 4.39 13.17
CA ILE A 6 -7.91 4.65 11.91
C ILE A 6 -7.54 3.52 10.96
N ASP A 7 -8.53 2.79 10.50
CA ASP A 7 -8.34 1.80 9.44
C ASP A 7 -8.18 2.54 8.10
N VAL A 8 -7.09 2.27 7.44
CA VAL A 8 -6.75 2.85 6.13
C VAL A 8 -6.72 1.79 5.01
N SER A 9 -7.17 0.57 5.33
CA SER A 9 -7.36 -0.47 4.34
C SER A 9 -8.64 -0.23 3.53
N VAL A 10 -8.64 -0.62 2.27
CA VAL A 10 -9.86 -0.66 1.46
C VAL A 10 -10.61 -1.97 1.69
N PRO A 11 -11.97 -1.96 1.73
CA PRO A 11 -12.74 -3.18 1.87
C PRO A 11 -12.59 -4.06 0.62
N LEU A 12 -12.42 -5.36 0.82
CA LEU A 12 -12.45 -6.35 -0.25
C LEU A 12 -13.91 -6.69 -0.57
N LYS A 13 -14.27 -6.62 -1.86
CA LYS A 13 -15.60 -7.00 -2.37
C LYS A 13 -15.48 -7.56 -3.78
N THR A 14 -16.40 -8.42 -4.16
CA THR A 14 -16.52 -8.88 -5.54
C THR A 14 -16.68 -7.69 -6.50
N GLY A 15 -15.92 -7.67 -7.58
CA GLY A 15 -15.97 -6.64 -8.61
C GLY A 15 -15.30 -5.31 -8.23
N MET A 16 -14.57 -5.24 -7.12
CA MET A 16 -13.79 -4.04 -6.80
C MET A 16 -12.68 -3.80 -7.82
N VAL A 17 -12.25 -2.54 -7.90
CA VAL A 17 -11.12 -2.17 -8.75
C VAL A 17 -9.87 -3.01 -8.43
N HIS A 18 -9.22 -3.53 -9.45
CA HIS A 18 -7.97 -4.26 -9.37
C HIS A 18 -7.05 -3.84 -10.53
N TRP A 19 -5.80 -4.26 -10.48
CA TRP A 19 -4.86 -3.94 -11.56
C TRP A 19 -5.28 -4.66 -12.86
N PRO A 20 -5.31 -3.96 -14.02
CA PRO A 20 -5.71 -4.58 -15.28
C PRO A 20 -4.80 -5.75 -15.68
N GLY A 21 -5.41 -6.92 -15.79
CA GLY A 21 -4.73 -8.19 -16.11
C GLY A 21 -4.51 -9.10 -14.90
N ASP A 22 -4.67 -8.60 -13.68
CA ASP A 22 -4.61 -9.41 -12.47
C ASP A 22 -5.94 -10.13 -12.20
N PRO A 23 -5.94 -11.23 -11.44
CA PRO A 23 -7.17 -11.90 -11.02
C PRO A 23 -8.10 -10.96 -10.25
N ALA A 24 -9.37 -10.94 -10.62
CA ALA A 24 -10.39 -10.17 -9.93
C ALA A 24 -10.63 -10.70 -8.50
N VAL A 25 -11.07 -9.82 -7.62
CA VAL A 25 -11.53 -10.22 -6.28
C VAL A 25 -12.92 -10.82 -6.40
N GLU A 26 -13.09 -12.02 -5.86
CA GLU A 26 -14.36 -12.71 -5.78
C GLU A 26 -14.60 -13.21 -4.35
N VAL A 27 -15.77 -12.83 -3.79
CA VAL A 27 -16.24 -13.29 -2.49
C VAL A 27 -17.56 -14.01 -2.70
N THR A 28 -17.59 -15.32 -2.47
CA THR A 28 -18.79 -16.13 -2.56
C THR A 28 -19.17 -16.69 -1.19
N ARG A 29 -20.40 -17.18 -1.05
CA ARG A 29 -20.90 -17.82 0.17
C ARG A 29 -21.43 -19.21 -0.15
N PRO A 30 -20.55 -20.22 -0.16
CA PRO A 30 -20.97 -21.62 -0.37
C PRO A 30 -22.01 -22.08 0.63
N GLN A 31 -21.94 -21.62 1.89
CA GLN A 31 -22.95 -21.88 2.94
C GLN A 31 -23.45 -20.55 3.52
N ASN A 32 -24.75 -20.48 3.85
CA ASN A 32 -25.37 -19.27 4.40
C ASN A 32 -26.56 -19.65 5.32
N LEU A 33 -26.53 -19.17 6.56
CA LEU A 33 -27.61 -19.32 7.53
C LEU A 33 -28.98 -18.87 6.98
N ASP A 34 -29.00 -17.78 6.18
CA ASP A 34 -30.22 -17.27 5.55
C ASP A 34 -30.84 -18.25 4.54
N ARG A 35 -30.09 -19.27 4.10
CA ARG A 35 -30.56 -20.34 3.21
C ARG A 35 -30.85 -21.65 3.96
N GLY A 36 -30.77 -21.64 5.30
CA GLY A 36 -30.99 -22.82 6.14
C GLY A 36 -29.78 -23.70 6.35
N ASP A 37 -28.58 -23.27 5.94
CA ASP A 37 -27.33 -23.98 6.23
C ASP A 37 -27.00 -23.90 7.75
N SER A 38 -26.20 -24.82 8.26
CA SER A 38 -25.80 -24.88 9.68
C SER A 38 -24.85 -23.74 10.10
N CYS A 39 -24.18 -23.08 9.13
CA CYS A 39 -23.28 -21.94 9.35
C CYS A 39 -23.19 -21.07 8.09
N THR A 40 -22.57 -19.91 8.21
CA THR A 40 -22.19 -19.11 7.05
C THR A 40 -20.69 -19.28 6.81
N VAL A 41 -20.33 -19.69 5.58
CA VAL A 41 -18.93 -19.86 5.14
C VAL A 41 -18.74 -18.99 3.90
N SER A 42 -17.72 -18.13 3.92
CA SER A 42 -17.30 -17.35 2.77
C SER A 42 -16.05 -17.94 2.14
N PHE A 43 -15.99 -17.92 0.83
CA PHE A 43 -14.81 -18.24 0.04
C PHE A 43 -14.29 -16.96 -0.62
N LEU A 44 -12.98 -16.70 -0.50
CA LEU A 44 -12.31 -15.55 -1.07
C LEU A 44 -11.29 -16.03 -2.11
N GLN A 45 -11.42 -15.53 -3.32
CA GLN A 45 -10.43 -15.68 -4.39
C GLN A 45 -9.94 -14.30 -4.82
N MET A 46 -8.62 -14.11 -4.90
CA MET A 46 -8.02 -12.83 -5.29
C MET A 46 -6.53 -12.99 -5.61
N GLY A 47 -6.00 -12.05 -6.39
CA GLY A 47 -4.56 -11.87 -6.52
C GLY A 47 -3.94 -11.29 -5.24
N VAL A 48 -2.66 -11.60 -4.98
CA VAL A 48 -1.96 -11.10 -3.78
C VAL A 48 -1.74 -9.58 -3.80
N HIS A 49 -1.82 -8.96 -4.96
CA HIS A 49 -1.72 -7.51 -5.17
C HIS A 49 -3.09 -6.82 -5.28
N SER A 50 -4.13 -7.37 -4.66
CA SER A 50 -5.49 -6.80 -4.69
C SER A 50 -5.79 -5.97 -3.45
N GLY A 51 -6.51 -4.86 -3.63
CA GLY A 51 -6.91 -3.98 -2.53
C GLY A 51 -5.71 -3.38 -1.80
N THR A 52 -5.78 -3.33 -0.46
CA THR A 52 -4.62 -2.94 0.35
C THR A 52 -3.72 -4.15 0.54
N HIS A 53 -2.46 -4.03 0.11
CA HIS A 53 -1.50 -5.13 0.10
C HIS A 53 -0.07 -4.63 0.31
N MET A 54 0.86 -5.56 0.41
CA MET A 54 2.30 -5.28 0.43
C MET A 54 3.02 -6.02 -0.67
N ASP A 55 4.04 -5.36 -1.22
CA ASP A 55 5.02 -5.98 -2.11
C ASP A 55 6.28 -6.33 -1.35
N ALA A 56 6.76 -7.54 -1.59
CA ALA A 56 8.08 -8.00 -1.19
C ALA A 56 9.09 -7.80 -2.32
N PRO A 57 10.41 -7.75 -2.01
CA PRO A 57 11.46 -7.66 -3.03
C PRO A 57 11.31 -8.68 -4.17
N ALA A 58 10.85 -9.90 -3.89
CA ALA A 58 10.63 -10.95 -4.88
C ALA A 58 9.67 -10.56 -6.03
N HIS A 59 8.83 -9.54 -5.84
CA HIS A 59 7.89 -9.09 -6.86
C HIS A 59 8.60 -8.58 -8.14
N PHE A 60 9.72 -7.87 -8.00
CA PHE A 60 10.48 -7.34 -9.15
C PHE A 60 11.95 -7.74 -9.15
N VAL A 61 12.48 -8.26 -8.04
CA VAL A 61 13.90 -8.60 -7.89
C VAL A 61 14.07 -10.12 -7.89
N ARG A 62 14.74 -10.66 -8.90
CA ARG A 62 15.04 -12.10 -8.97
C ARG A 62 15.82 -12.56 -7.73
N GLY A 63 15.31 -13.58 -7.03
CA GLY A 63 15.90 -14.07 -5.77
C GLY A 63 15.72 -13.10 -4.60
N GLY A 64 14.88 -12.09 -4.74
CA GLY A 64 14.51 -11.18 -3.66
C GLY A 64 13.78 -11.89 -2.52
N ARG A 65 13.78 -11.25 -1.34
CA ARG A 65 13.04 -11.76 -0.19
C ARG A 65 11.54 -11.83 -0.49
N THR A 66 10.90 -12.89 0.01
CA THR A 66 9.46 -13.12 -0.08
C THR A 66 8.72 -12.50 1.10
N ILE A 67 7.39 -12.42 1.02
CA ILE A 67 6.58 -11.70 2.03
C ILE A 67 6.61 -12.36 3.42
N ASP A 68 6.78 -13.67 3.50
CA ASP A 68 6.95 -14.39 4.77
C ASP A 68 8.26 -14.05 5.51
N GLN A 69 9.23 -13.46 4.79
CA GLN A 69 10.51 -12.97 5.31
C GLN A 69 10.47 -11.47 5.70
N LEU A 70 9.29 -10.86 5.71
CA LEU A 70 9.10 -9.46 6.10
C LEU A 70 9.54 -9.23 7.56
N PRO A 71 10.51 -8.32 7.82
CA PRO A 71 10.81 -7.94 9.18
C PRO A 71 9.66 -7.10 9.75
N LEU A 72 9.10 -7.48 10.89
CA LEU A 72 7.97 -6.79 11.49
C LEU A 72 8.28 -5.32 11.82
N ASP A 73 9.53 -5.01 12.13
CA ASP A 73 9.99 -3.65 12.35
C ASP A 73 10.02 -2.79 11.07
N ALA A 74 9.80 -3.37 9.89
CA ALA A 74 9.58 -2.60 8.66
C ALA A 74 8.17 -2.01 8.63
N VAL A 75 7.19 -2.63 9.27
CA VAL A 75 5.76 -2.33 9.10
C VAL A 75 5.02 -2.01 10.39
N ILE A 76 5.67 -2.13 11.53
CA ILE A 76 5.13 -1.74 12.84
C ILE A 76 6.00 -0.65 13.46
N GLY A 77 5.36 0.45 13.88
CA GLY A 77 6.02 1.53 14.64
C GLY A 77 5.78 2.92 14.08
N PRO A 78 6.64 3.89 14.46
CA PRO A 78 6.52 5.26 14.02
C PRO A 78 6.58 5.38 12.50
N ALA A 79 5.66 6.14 11.93
CA ALA A 79 5.59 6.47 10.51
C ALA A 79 5.17 7.93 10.33
N ARG A 80 5.18 8.40 9.11
CA ARG A 80 4.75 9.76 8.78
C ARG A 80 3.86 9.76 7.54
N VAL A 81 2.70 10.40 7.64
CA VAL A 81 1.85 10.70 6.50
C VAL A 81 2.30 12.03 5.90
N ILE A 82 2.71 12.01 4.65
CA ILE A 82 3.10 13.18 3.88
C ILE A 82 2.04 13.47 2.83
N ASP A 83 1.51 14.70 2.86
CA ASP A 83 0.54 15.16 1.87
C ASP A 83 1.25 15.68 0.63
N ILE A 84 1.00 15.05 -0.50
CA ILE A 84 1.61 15.40 -1.78
C ILE A 84 0.57 16.03 -2.71
N GLN A 85 0.65 17.34 -2.84
CA GLN A 85 -0.17 18.10 -3.77
C GLN A 85 0.39 17.92 -5.19
N SER A 86 -0.11 16.92 -5.91
CA SER A 86 0.27 16.61 -7.28
C SER A 86 -0.91 16.05 -8.06
N THR A 87 -0.90 16.30 -9.36
CA THR A 87 -1.86 15.73 -10.31
C THR A 87 -1.25 14.61 -11.16
N GLY A 88 0.08 14.45 -11.14
CA GLY A 88 0.80 13.45 -11.93
C GLY A 88 1.67 12.57 -11.06
N SER A 89 2.88 13.01 -10.73
CA SER A 89 3.86 12.21 -9.99
C SER A 89 4.36 12.87 -8.71
N VAL A 90 4.81 12.05 -7.79
CA VAL A 90 5.65 12.44 -6.66
C VAL A 90 7.07 12.60 -7.18
N GLU A 91 7.62 13.80 -7.09
CA GLU A 91 8.94 14.17 -7.60
C GLU A 91 9.91 14.52 -6.46
N PRO A 92 11.25 14.35 -6.65
CA PRO A 92 12.25 14.65 -5.62
C PRO A 92 12.13 16.08 -5.05
N LYS A 93 11.83 17.07 -5.90
CA LYS A 93 11.63 18.46 -5.48
C LYS A 93 10.50 18.62 -4.46
N LYS A 94 9.47 17.77 -4.54
CA LYS A 94 8.37 17.78 -3.58
C LYS A 94 8.78 17.08 -2.28
N LEU A 95 9.57 16.01 -2.36
CA LEU A 95 10.04 15.23 -1.21
C LEU A 95 11.08 16.01 -0.38
N ALA A 96 11.97 16.78 -1.02
CA ALA A 96 13.04 17.52 -0.36
C ALA A 96 12.54 18.46 0.75
N ARG A 97 11.31 18.97 0.64
CA ARG A 97 10.69 19.85 1.64
C ARG A 97 10.39 19.15 2.97
N HIS A 98 10.33 17.83 2.96
CA HIS A 98 9.86 17.05 4.10
C HIS A 98 10.96 16.51 4.99
N ARG A 99 12.25 16.80 4.71
CA ARG A 99 13.41 16.35 5.52
C ARG A 99 13.31 14.86 5.87
N ILE A 100 13.12 14.03 4.83
CA ILE A 100 12.99 12.58 4.98
C ILE A 100 14.32 12.00 5.51
N ARG A 101 14.22 11.14 6.53
CA ARG A 101 15.34 10.57 7.25
C ARG A 101 15.51 9.08 6.95
N ARG A 102 16.72 8.59 7.14
CA ARG A 102 17.03 7.16 7.09
C ARG A 102 16.12 6.36 8.02
N GLY A 103 15.64 5.22 7.55
CA GLY A 103 14.80 4.29 8.31
C GLY A 103 13.38 4.73 8.55
N GLU A 104 12.94 5.87 7.99
CA GLU A 104 11.52 6.29 8.10
C GLU A 104 10.59 5.35 7.35
N ARG A 105 9.37 5.22 7.88
CA ARG A 105 8.21 4.68 7.18
C ARG A 105 7.36 5.85 6.73
N ILE A 106 7.07 5.94 5.44
CA ILE A 106 6.39 7.10 4.84
C ILE A 106 5.15 6.63 4.10
N LEU A 107 4.03 7.28 4.38
CA LEU A 107 2.77 7.06 3.67
C LEU A 107 2.44 8.32 2.89
N PHE A 108 2.41 8.24 1.58
CA PHE A 108 2.06 9.36 0.71
C PHE A 108 0.55 9.45 0.56
N ARG A 109 -0.03 10.52 1.09
CA ARG A 109 -1.41 10.89 0.86
C ARG A 109 -1.48 11.83 -0.33
N THR A 110 -2.22 11.45 -1.34
CA THR A 110 -2.41 12.23 -2.57
C THR A 110 -3.90 12.45 -2.85
N ARG A 111 -4.24 13.02 -4.00
CA ARG A 111 -5.63 13.10 -4.46
C ARG A 111 -6.27 11.72 -4.68
N ASN A 112 -5.47 10.67 -4.83
CA ASN A 112 -5.96 9.31 -5.09
C ASN A 112 -6.91 8.84 -3.97
N SER A 113 -6.55 9.06 -2.69
CA SER A 113 -7.38 8.68 -1.55
C SER A 113 -8.83 9.16 -1.64
N ARG A 114 -9.05 10.35 -2.20
CA ARG A 114 -10.40 10.94 -2.30
C ARG A 114 -11.08 10.66 -3.61
N ARG A 115 -10.32 10.31 -4.65
CA ARG A 115 -10.80 10.14 -6.02
C ARG A 115 -10.93 8.67 -6.39
N CYS A 116 -9.85 7.89 -6.25
CA CYS A 116 -9.74 6.58 -6.87
C CYS A 116 -10.51 5.47 -6.14
N TRP A 117 -10.96 5.69 -4.91
CA TRP A 117 -11.75 4.72 -4.14
C TRP A 117 -13.26 4.99 -4.13
N ARG A 118 -13.74 5.88 -5.02
CA ARG A 118 -15.17 6.18 -5.14
C ARG A 118 -15.90 5.27 -6.08
N GLU A 119 -15.18 4.75 -7.07
CA GLU A 119 -15.70 3.92 -8.15
C GLU A 119 -14.85 2.66 -8.27
N ASP A 120 -15.41 1.64 -8.90
CA ASP A 120 -14.71 0.37 -9.12
C ASP A 120 -13.98 0.31 -10.47
N ASP A 121 -13.98 1.42 -11.22
CA ASP A 121 -13.23 1.55 -12.48
C ASP A 121 -11.76 1.89 -12.24
N PHE A 122 -10.88 1.29 -13.01
CA PHE A 122 -9.45 1.54 -12.93
C PHE A 122 -9.09 2.92 -13.49
N MET A 123 -8.52 3.77 -12.67
CA MET A 123 -8.06 5.10 -13.05
C MET A 123 -6.61 5.07 -13.49
N THR A 124 -6.33 5.40 -14.76
CA THR A 124 -4.97 5.38 -15.33
C THR A 124 -4.15 6.62 -15.01
N ASP A 125 -4.79 7.73 -14.58
CA ASP A 125 -4.18 9.03 -14.27
C ASP A 125 -3.97 9.27 -12.77
N PHE A 126 -3.80 8.20 -12.01
CA PHE A 126 -3.49 8.28 -10.58
C PHE A 126 -2.11 8.90 -10.32
N VAL A 127 -1.93 9.46 -9.13
CA VAL A 127 -0.63 9.97 -8.67
C VAL A 127 0.26 8.79 -8.28
N TYR A 128 1.47 8.75 -8.81
CA TYR A 128 2.46 7.70 -8.59
C TYR A 128 3.82 8.29 -8.19
N ILE A 129 4.78 7.47 -7.81
CA ILE A 129 6.17 7.88 -7.51
C ILE A 129 6.98 7.80 -8.80
N SER A 130 7.64 8.89 -9.21
CA SER A 130 8.52 8.83 -10.37
C SER A 130 9.75 7.95 -10.08
N PRO A 131 10.37 7.32 -11.10
CA PRO A 131 11.59 6.54 -10.91
C PRO A 131 12.69 7.33 -10.20
N VAL A 132 12.90 8.58 -10.57
CA VAL A 132 13.89 9.49 -9.95
C VAL A 132 13.54 9.75 -8.47
N ALA A 133 12.25 9.85 -8.12
CA ALA A 133 11.85 9.98 -6.72
C ALA A 133 12.02 8.67 -5.94
N ALA A 134 11.85 7.53 -6.59
CA ALA A 134 12.10 6.22 -5.99
C ALA A 134 13.61 6.04 -5.70
N GLU A 135 14.49 6.39 -6.63
CA GLU A 135 15.94 6.41 -6.45
C GLU A 135 16.33 7.37 -5.32
N TRP A 136 15.76 8.55 -5.28
CA TRP A 136 15.96 9.54 -4.24
C TRP A 136 15.58 9.02 -2.83
N LEU A 137 14.50 8.23 -2.71
CA LEU A 137 14.09 7.57 -1.48
C LEU A 137 15.01 6.42 -1.11
N ALA A 138 15.50 5.66 -2.11
CA ALA A 138 16.46 4.59 -1.95
C ALA A 138 17.80 5.09 -1.40
N GLU A 139 18.35 6.18 -1.95
CA GLU A 139 19.57 6.84 -1.45
C GLU A 139 19.44 7.24 0.02
N ARG A 140 18.24 7.63 0.46
CA ARG A 140 17.97 7.99 1.86
C ARG A 140 17.67 6.81 2.75
N GLN A 141 17.73 5.60 2.20
CA GLN A 141 17.51 4.36 2.94
C GLN A 141 16.21 4.39 3.75
N VAL A 142 15.12 4.84 3.12
CA VAL A 142 13.78 4.78 3.69
C VAL A 142 13.42 3.30 3.94
N ARG A 143 12.72 2.99 5.00
CA ARG A 143 12.40 1.61 5.37
C ARG A 143 11.18 1.07 4.62
N THR A 144 10.13 1.89 4.55
CA THR A 144 8.85 1.51 3.96
C THR A 144 8.20 2.72 3.30
N VAL A 145 7.61 2.49 2.16
CA VAL A 145 6.84 3.48 1.41
C VAL A 145 5.42 2.96 1.23
N GLY A 146 4.43 3.78 1.56
CA GLY A 146 3.02 3.49 1.29
C GLY A 146 2.40 4.50 0.33
N VAL A 147 1.51 4.04 -0.55
CA VAL A 147 0.76 4.87 -1.50
C VAL A 147 -0.74 4.60 -1.44
N ASP A 148 -1.50 5.59 -1.84
CA ASP A 148 -2.95 5.63 -1.72
C ASP A 148 -3.68 5.24 -3.01
N TYR A 149 -3.08 4.37 -3.81
CA TYR A 149 -3.72 3.65 -4.91
C TYR A 149 -2.99 2.34 -5.22
N LEU A 150 -3.43 1.65 -6.29
CA LEU A 150 -3.07 0.28 -6.62
C LEU A 150 -1.61 0.08 -7.06
N SER A 151 -0.83 1.15 -7.29
CA SER A 151 0.59 1.01 -7.62
C SER A 151 1.42 2.23 -7.19
N VAL A 152 2.66 1.98 -6.74
CA VAL A 152 3.68 3.03 -6.55
C VAL A 152 4.13 3.60 -7.89
N GLY A 153 4.04 2.85 -8.97
CA GLY A 153 4.54 3.23 -10.29
C GLY A 153 3.45 3.56 -11.29
N ALA A 154 3.82 4.24 -12.38
CA ALA A 154 2.89 4.66 -13.43
C ALA A 154 2.37 3.47 -14.26
N PHE A 155 1.07 3.51 -14.60
CA PHE A 155 0.45 2.52 -15.47
C PHE A 155 1.03 2.57 -16.89
N LYS A 156 1.44 1.42 -17.44
CA LYS A 156 1.99 1.25 -18.81
C LYS A 156 3.14 2.20 -19.18
N LYS A 157 3.88 2.72 -18.18
CA LYS A 157 5.02 3.63 -18.40
C LYS A 157 6.23 3.14 -17.60
N SER A 158 6.51 3.79 -16.48
CA SER A 158 7.71 3.60 -15.66
C SER A 158 7.48 2.75 -14.42
N GLY A 159 6.35 2.04 -14.30
CA GLY A 159 5.98 1.29 -13.09
C GLY A 159 7.08 0.32 -12.65
N ARG A 160 7.63 -0.48 -13.60
CA ARG A 160 8.73 -1.41 -13.32
C ARG A 160 9.96 -0.73 -12.75
N ALA A 161 10.36 0.42 -13.28
CA ALA A 161 11.55 1.15 -12.82
C ALA A 161 11.37 1.66 -11.39
N THR A 162 10.20 2.18 -11.04
CA THR A 162 9.86 2.62 -9.67
C THR A 162 9.95 1.47 -8.68
N HIS A 163 9.33 0.32 -8.98
CA HIS A 163 9.38 -0.86 -8.10
C HIS A 163 10.81 -1.38 -7.94
N LEU A 164 11.58 -1.50 -9.04
CA LEU A 164 12.97 -1.94 -8.98
C LEU A 164 13.84 -1.02 -8.11
N ALA A 165 13.67 0.30 -8.21
CA ALA A 165 14.44 1.24 -7.41
C ALA A 165 14.12 1.09 -5.91
N LEU A 166 12.86 0.93 -5.54
CA LEU A 166 12.44 0.77 -4.14
C LEU A 166 12.77 -0.63 -3.60
N LEU A 167 12.28 -1.67 -4.25
CA LEU A 167 12.42 -3.06 -3.79
C LEU A 167 13.89 -3.54 -3.87
N GLY A 168 14.62 -3.10 -4.89
CA GLY A 168 16.07 -3.38 -5.03
C GLY A 168 16.91 -2.75 -3.92
N ALA A 169 16.48 -1.63 -3.36
CA ALA A 169 17.08 -1.02 -2.18
C ALA A 169 16.58 -1.62 -0.85
N GLY A 170 15.74 -2.65 -0.90
CA GLY A 170 15.18 -3.29 0.30
C GLY A 170 14.08 -2.50 0.99
N ILE A 171 13.50 -1.52 0.31
CA ILE A 171 12.34 -0.76 0.79
C ILE A 171 11.09 -1.59 0.56
N TRP A 172 10.31 -1.83 1.61
CA TRP A 172 9.03 -2.51 1.53
C TRP A 172 7.93 -1.55 1.06
N ILE A 173 7.04 -2.04 0.21
CA ILE A 173 5.99 -1.21 -0.38
C ILE A 173 4.64 -1.61 0.22
N ILE A 174 3.80 -0.60 0.51
CA ILE A 174 2.39 -0.76 0.87
C ILE A 174 1.57 -0.05 -0.20
N GLU A 175 0.68 -0.74 -0.86
CA GLU A 175 -0.20 -0.19 -1.90
C GLU A 175 -1.66 -0.27 -1.47
N GLY A 176 -2.53 0.43 -2.16
CA GLY A 176 -3.97 0.34 -1.93
C GLY A 176 -4.45 1.01 -0.64
N LEU A 177 -3.76 2.02 -0.11
CA LEU A 177 -4.20 2.73 1.09
C LEU A 177 -5.33 3.73 0.79
N ASN A 178 -6.23 3.91 1.75
CA ASN A 178 -7.16 5.03 1.75
C ASN A 178 -6.84 5.99 2.92
N LEU A 179 -6.05 7.01 2.63
CA LEU A 179 -5.61 8.00 3.61
C LEU A 179 -6.53 9.23 3.71
N SER A 180 -7.72 9.20 3.12
CA SER A 180 -8.64 10.35 3.05
C SER A 180 -9.03 10.90 4.43
N LYS A 181 -9.10 10.04 5.45
CA LYS A 181 -9.46 10.38 6.84
C LYS A 181 -8.25 10.68 7.73
N VAL A 182 -7.02 10.55 7.20
CA VAL A 182 -5.79 10.73 7.99
C VAL A 182 -5.21 12.11 7.75
N ARG A 183 -4.97 12.86 8.81
CA ARG A 183 -4.25 14.15 8.72
C ARG A 183 -2.76 13.89 8.49
N PRO A 184 -2.06 14.74 7.68
CA PRO A 184 -0.61 14.68 7.54
C PRO A 184 0.09 14.85 8.89
N GLY A 185 1.23 14.20 9.05
CA GLY A 185 2.04 14.27 10.25
C GLY A 185 2.46 12.91 10.80
N PRO A 186 3.00 12.88 12.03
CA PRO A 186 3.48 11.65 12.66
C PRO A 186 2.32 10.74 13.05
N VAL A 187 2.49 9.44 12.78
CA VAL A 187 1.54 8.38 13.15
C VAL A 187 2.28 7.18 13.72
N ASP A 188 1.57 6.34 14.46
CA ASP A 188 1.94 4.94 14.64
C ASP A 188 1.30 4.14 13.50
N LEU A 189 2.06 3.25 12.88
CA LEU A 189 1.65 2.36 11.79
C LEU A 189 1.65 0.92 12.29
N ILE A 190 0.62 0.18 11.91
CA ILE A 190 0.59 -1.28 11.92
C ILE A 190 0.09 -1.71 10.54
N CYS A 191 0.93 -2.46 9.81
CA CYS A 191 0.59 -3.09 8.54
C CYS A 191 0.98 -4.55 8.63
N LEU A 192 -0.01 -5.45 8.60
CA LEU A 192 0.22 -6.89 8.74
C LEU A 192 -0.31 -7.61 7.50
N PRO A 193 0.56 -7.94 6.54
CA PRO A 193 0.18 -8.80 5.43
C PRO A 193 -0.01 -10.23 5.90
N LEU A 194 -0.76 -11.02 5.12
CA LEU A 194 -0.81 -12.46 5.30
C LEU A 194 0.59 -13.06 5.14
N ARG A 195 0.94 -14.02 5.98
CA ARG A 195 2.22 -14.73 5.90
C ARG A 195 2.15 -15.85 4.87
N LEU A 196 2.15 -15.50 3.60
CA LEU A 196 2.14 -16.44 2.49
C LEU A 196 3.56 -16.89 2.18
N LEU A 197 3.84 -18.17 2.40
CA LEU A 197 5.17 -18.75 2.20
C LEU A 197 5.58 -18.67 0.71
N GLY A 198 6.72 -18.04 0.45
CA GLY A 198 7.30 -17.92 -0.89
C GLY A 198 6.59 -16.93 -1.83
N ALA A 199 5.57 -16.20 -1.36
CA ALA A 199 4.86 -15.24 -2.18
C ALA A 199 5.61 -13.90 -2.27
N GLU A 200 5.42 -13.21 -3.39
CA GLU A 200 6.01 -11.90 -3.72
C GLU A 200 5.21 -10.71 -3.16
N GLY A 201 4.06 -10.98 -2.57
CA GLY A 201 3.19 -9.99 -1.93
C GLY A 201 2.09 -10.65 -1.13
N ALA A 202 1.32 -9.87 -0.40
CA ALA A 202 0.13 -10.35 0.29
C ALA A 202 -0.85 -9.22 0.64
N PRO A 203 -2.18 -9.49 0.66
CA PRO A 203 -3.16 -8.59 1.22
C PRO A 203 -2.85 -8.26 2.67
N ALA A 204 -3.11 -7.03 3.08
CA ALA A 204 -2.78 -6.53 4.41
C ALA A 204 -3.93 -5.75 5.04
N ARG A 205 -4.07 -5.85 6.37
CA ARG A 205 -4.84 -4.89 7.16
C ARG A 205 -3.89 -3.80 7.66
N VAL A 206 -4.19 -2.56 7.32
CA VAL A 206 -3.34 -1.40 7.67
C VAL A 206 -4.13 -0.43 8.53
N VAL A 207 -3.59 -0.13 9.70
CA VAL A 207 -4.17 0.86 10.62
C VAL A 207 -3.11 1.87 11.03
N VAL A 208 -3.56 3.11 11.24
CA VAL A 208 -2.70 4.19 11.75
C VAL A 208 -3.33 4.85 12.95
N ARG A 209 -2.50 5.41 13.83
CA ARG A 209 -2.93 6.21 14.97
C ARG A 209 -2.14 7.51 14.99
N LEU A 210 -2.85 8.65 15.04
CA LEU A 210 -2.22 9.96 15.09
C LEU A 210 -1.37 10.11 16.37
N ARG A 211 -0.14 10.56 16.22
CA ARG A 211 0.76 10.92 17.32
C ARG A 211 0.69 12.42 17.55
N ARG A 212 0.81 12.83 18.81
CA ARG A 212 1.01 14.25 19.11
C ARG A 212 2.38 14.67 18.55
N ALA A 213 2.45 15.83 17.91
CA ALA A 213 3.73 16.45 17.58
C ALA A 213 4.47 16.72 18.94
N ARG A 214 5.69 16.21 19.03
CA ARG A 214 6.58 16.58 20.11
C ARG A 214 7.19 17.94 19.81
#